data_a35087b8fab877699596f70e63759365
#
_entry.id   a35087b8fab877699596f70e63759365
#
_cell.length_a   1.000
_cell.length_b   1.000
_cell.length_c   1.000
_cell.angle_alpha   90.00
_cell.angle_beta   90.00
_cell.angle_gamma   90.00
#
_symmetry.space_group_name_H-M   'P 1'
#
loop_
_entity.id
_entity.type
_entity.pdbx_description
1 polymer ?
#
loop_
_entity_poly.entity_id
_entity_poly.type
_entity_poly.pdbx_seq_one_letter_code
_entity_poly.pdbx_strand_id
1 'polypeptide(L)'
;MHEFQNKWLNLRETVDRNSRNKEILYLINKFFKNKKNIRIVDLGSGAGSNYRFLKSRLLNYQYWFFVDISHQSTNYFKKNIQLSSKIKKTSFKIVDVINNLEKINFHDYNLVTGSAFLDILPKKWFKNFHKLNVYT
;
A
#
# COMPACT_ATOMS: atom_id res chain seq x y z
N MET A 1 -15.55 15.26 -11.99
CA MET A 1 -15.45 14.39 -10.80
C MET A 1 -14.09 13.71 -10.67
N HIS A 2 -13.57 13.15 -11.79
CA HIS A 2 -12.27 12.50 -11.79
C HIS A 2 -11.13 13.43 -11.38
N GLU A 3 -11.10 14.62 -11.97
CA GLU A 3 -10.07 15.61 -11.73
C GLU A 3 -10.12 16.13 -10.30
N PHE A 4 -11.32 16.39 -9.78
CA PHE A 4 -11.52 16.82 -8.40
C PHE A 4 -11.02 15.76 -7.42
N GLN A 5 -11.39 14.50 -7.65
CA GLN A 5 -11.01 13.39 -6.81
C GLN A 5 -9.49 13.20 -6.77
N ASN A 6 -8.82 13.32 -7.92
CA ASN A 6 -7.37 13.18 -7.99
C ASN A 6 -6.65 14.35 -7.32
N LYS A 7 -7.16 15.57 -7.44
CA LYS A 7 -6.63 16.74 -6.72
C LYS A 7 -6.75 16.56 -5.22
N TRP A 8 -7.90 16.05 -4.76
CA TRP A 8 -8.12 15.81 -3.34
C TRP A 8 -7.17 14.75 -2.80
N LEU A 9 -6.97 13.66 -3.54
CA LEU A 9 -6.02 12.60 -3.17
C LEU A 9 -4.60 13.12 -3.09
N ASN A 10 -4.19 13.97 -4.02
CA ASN A 10 -2.84 14.55 -4.01
C ASN A 10 -2.63 15.48 -2.81
N LEU A 11 -3.64 16.28 -2.46
CA LEU A 11 -3.58 17.14 -1.29
C LEU A 11 -3.46 16.31 -0.02
N ARG A 12 -4.27 15.26 0.12
CA ARG A 12 -4.24 14.35 1.25
C ARG A 12 -2.90 13.64 1.36
N GLU A 13 -2.30 13.27 0.24
CA GLU A 13 -0.98 12.67 0.21
C GLU A 13 0.07 13.57 0.87
N THR A 14 0.03 14.88 0.59
CA THR A 14 0.98 15.82 1.19
C THR A 14 0.81 15.86 2.71
N VAL A 15 -0.43 15.93 3.20
CA VAL A 15 -0.70 15.92 4.64
C VAL A 15 -0.28 14.61 5.28
N ASP A 16 -0.64 13.47 4.67
CA ASP A 16 -0.28 12.15 5.20
C ASP A 16 1.23 11.97 5.26
N ARG A 17 1.94 12.43 4.24
CA ARG A 17 3.40 12.35 4.19
C ARG A 17 4.04 13.09 5.34
N ASN A 18 3.54 14.28 5.67
CA ASN A 18 4.07 15.10 6.76
C ASN A 18 3.77 14.49 8.13
N SER A 19 2.67 13.74 8.25
CA SER A 19 2.24 13.14 9.51
C SER A 19 2.77 11.72 9.73
N ARG A 20 3.40 11.10 8.73
CA ARG A 20 3.94 9.75 8.87
C ARG A 20 5.08 9.72 9.88
N ASN A 21 5.05 8.67 10.71
CA ASN A 21 6.02 8.50 11.78
C ASN A 21 7.35 7.96 11.23
N LYS A 22 8.40 8.75 11.38
CA LYS A 22 9.77 8.34 10.98
C LYS A 22 10.24 7.11 11.74
N GLU A 23 9.74 6.92 12.95
CA GLU A 23 10.08 5.79 13.80
C GLU A 23 9.56 4.48 13.20
N ILE A 24 8.35 4.48 12.65
CA ILE A 24 7.77 3.30 11.98
C ILE A 24 8.65 2.92 10.79
N LEU A 25 9.05 3.89 9.99
CA LEU A 25 9.93 3.65 8.84
C LEU A 25 11.27 3.04 9.27
N TYR A 26 11.85 3.57 10.32
CA TYR A 26 13.09 3.03 10.90
C TYR A 26 12.92 1.58 11.32
N LEU A 27 11.80 1.26 11.99
CA LEU A 27 11.51 -0.11 12.44
C LEU A 27 11.32 -1.06 11.26
N ILE A 28 10.65 -0.63 10.20
CA ILE A 28 10.47 -1.45 8.99
C ILE A 28 11.84 -1.77 8.37
N ASN A 29 12.68 -0.78 8.18
CA ASN A 29 14.01 -0.97 7.61
C ASN A 29 14.88 -1.85 8.50
N LYS A 30 14.79 -1.68 9.80
CA LYS A 30 15.51 -2.52 10.75
C LYS A 30 15.04 -3.98 10.71
N PHE A 31 13.72 -4.19 10.62
CA PHE A 31 13.14 -5.52 10.58
C PHE A 31 13.57 -6.28 9.31
N PHE A 32 13.63 -5.60 8.18
CA PHE A 32 13.97 -6.23 6.90
C PHE A 32 15.42 -6.04 6.46
N LYS A 33 16.31 -5.60 7.36
CA LYS A 33 17.69 -5.24 6.98
C LYS A 33 18.48 -6.39 6.33
N ASN A 34 18.15 -7.63 6.68
CA ASN A 34 18.85 -8.81 6.15
C ASN A 34 18.16 -9.43 4.93
N LYS A 35 17.09 -8.83 4.46
CA LYS A 35 16.41 -9.26 3.25
C LYS A 35 16.81 -8.39 2.07
N LYS A 36 17.18 -9.03 0.97
CA LYS A 36 17.48 -8.31 -0.26
C LYS A 36 16.21 -7.77 -0.91
N ASN A 37 15.18 -8.59 -0.96
CA ASN A 37 13.92 -8.29 -1.62
C ASN A 37 12.75 -8.37 -0.63
N ILE A 38 11.79 -7.47 -0.75
CA ILE A 38 10.54 -7.54 0.01
C ILE A 38 9.35 -7.44 -0.94
N ARG A 39 8.30 -8.16 -0.61
CA ARG A 39 7.03 -8.13 -1.35
C ARG A 39 6.01 -7.38 -0.50
N ILE A 40 5.42 -6.37 -1.11
CA ILE A 40 4.55 -5.43 -0.41
C ILE A 40 3.17 -5.44 -1.07
N VAL A 41 2.12 -5.59 -0.27
CA VAL A 41 0.75 -5.37 -0.72
C VAL A 41 0.22 -4.09 -0.10
N ASP A 42 -0.28 -3.19 -0.95
CA ASP A 42 -0.85 -1.91 -0.52
C ASP A 42 -2.37 -1.94 -0.69
N LEU A 43 -3.07 -1.97 0.43
CA LEU A 43 -4.52 -2.05 0.47
C LEU A 43 -5.12 -0.65 0.35
N GLY A 44 -6.04 -0.49 -0.62
CA GLY A 44 -6.62 0.81 -0.87
C GLY A 44 -5.58 1.78 -1.43
N SER A 45 -4.81 1.34 -2.42
CA SER A 45 -3.65 2.08 -2.93
C SER A 45 -4.01 3.44 -3.54
N GLY A 46 -5.24 3.62 -4.02
CA GLY A 46 -5.69 4.89 -4.61
C GLY A 46 -4.78 5.35 -5.74
N ALA A 47 -4.31 6.58 -5.65
CA ALA A 47 -3.39 7.16 -6.63
C ALA A 47 -1.90 6.90 -6.30
N GLY A 48 -1.61 6.05 -5.31
CA GLY A 48 -0.25 5.59 -5.03
C GLY A 48 0.53 6.39 -4.00
N SER A 49 -0.16 7.04 -3.04
CA SER A 49 0.52 7.88 -2.05
C SER A 49 1.50 7.09 -1.17
N ASN A 50 1.11 5.91 -0.73
CA ASN A 50 1.95 5.05 0.09
C ASN A 50 3.21 4.62 -0.67
N TYR A 51 3.02 4.20 -1.91
CA TYR A 51 4.11 3.80 -2.78
C TYR A 51 5.11 4.95 -2.95
N ARG A 52 4.62 6.16 -3.28
CA ARG A 52 5.50 7.33 -3.47
C ARG A 52 6.28 7.68 -2.21
N PHE A 53 5.67 7.52 -1.05
CA PHE A 53 6.36 7.74 0.22
C PHE A 53 7.43 6.68 0.48
N LEU A 54 7.07 5.41 0.31
CA LEU A 54 7.92 4.30 0.75
C LEU A 54 9.01 3.90 -0.25
N LYS A 55 8.76 4.04 -1.55
CA LYS A 55 9.67 3.50 -2.57
C LYS A 55 11.10 3.99 -2.46
N SER A 56 11.30 5.25 -2.07
CA SER A 56 12.64 5.85 -1.93
C SER A 56 13.21 5.74 -0.52
N ARG A 57 12.38 5.36 0.45
CA ARG A 57 12.77 5.29 1.85
C ARG A 57 13.04 3.89 2.34
N LEU A 58 12.46 2.88 1.68
CA LEU A 58 12.78 1.48 1.97
C LEU A 58 14.11 1.12 1.32
N LEU A 59 14.96 0.41 2.07
CA LEU A 59 16.32 0.07 1.63
C LEU A 59 16.38 -1.16 0.75
N ASN A 60 15.33 -1.99 0.75
CA ASN A 60 15.26 -3.25 0.02
C ASN A 60 14.87 -3.05 -1.44
N TYR A 61 15.14 -4.05 -2.29
CA TYR A 61 14.47 -4.19 -3.57
C TYR A 61 13.01 -4.56 -3.32
N GLN A 62 12.09 -4.03 -4.15
CA GLN A 62 10.67 -4.03 -3.83
C GLN A 62 9.84 -4.62 -4.96
N TYR A 63 8.90 -5.49 -4.58
CA TYR A 63 7.85 -6.03 -5.43
C TYR A 63 6.53 -5.53 -4.86
N TRP A 64 5.81 -4.72 -5.63
CA TRP A 64 4.59 -4.06 -5.16
C TRP A 64 3.35 -4.66 -5.81
N PHE A 65 2.35 -4.92 -4.99
CA PHE A 65 1.04 -5.36 -5.41
C PHE A 65 0.01 -4.36 -4.90
N PHE A 66 -0.62 -3.64 -5.83
CA PHE A 66 -1.56 -2.58 -5.50
C PHE A 66 -2.98 -3.08 -5.64
N VAL A 67 -3.80 -2.86 -4.62
CA VAL A 67 -5.18 -3.32 -4.57
C VAL A 67 -6.09 -2.15 -4.24
N ASP A 68 -7.10 -1.94 -5.07
CA ASP A 68 -8.10 -0.91 -4.83
C ASP A 68 -9.41 -1.30 -5.49
N ILE A 69 -10.53 -0.81 -4.96
CA ILE A 69 -11.85 -1.05 -5.53
C ILE A 69 -12.11 -0.13 -6.73
N SER A 70 -11.45 1.02 -6.79
CA SER A 70 -11.66 2.03 -7.82
C SER A 70 -10.89 1.72 -9.08
N HIS A 71 -11.59 1.41 -10.17
CA HIS A 71 -11.00 1.28 -11.51
C HIS A 71 -10.29 2.57 -11.92
N GLN A 72 -10.89 3.68 -11.61
CA GLN A 72 -10.45 5.00 -12.00
C GLN A 72 -9.13 5.38 -11.35
N SER A 73 -9.06 5.25 -10.04
CA SER A 73 -7.82 5.53 -9.29
C SER A 73 -6.71 4.59 -9.72
N THR A 74 -7.03 3.32 -9.94
CA THR A 74 -6.07 2.32 -10.39
C THR A 74 -5.52 2.68 -11.77
N ASN A 75 -6.38 3.06 -12.71
CA ASN A 75 -5.95 3.45 -14.05
C ASN A 75 -5.09 4.70 -14.02
N TYR A 76 -5.45 5.68 -13.20
CA TYR A 76 -4.65 6.90 -13.03
C TYR A 76 -3.27 6.56 -12.47
N PHE A 77 -3.21 5.78 -11.42
CA PHE A 77 -1.95 5.36 -10.80
C PHE A 77 -1.08 4.58 -11.79
N LYS A 78 -1.68 3.63 -12.48
CA LYS A 78 -0.98 2.79 -13.46
C LYS A 78 -0.34 3.60 -14.58
N LYS A 79 -1.01 4.66 -15.04
CA LYS A 79 -0.49 5.55 -16.08
C LYS A 79 0.63 6.47 -15.58
N ASN A 80 0.60 6.83 -14.30
CA ASN A 80 1.47 7.87 -13.76
C ASN A 80 2.55 7.33 -12.80
N ILE A 81 2.61 6.02 -12.59
CA ILE A 81 3.57 5.43 -11.68
C ILE A 81 5.01 5.69 -12.15
N GLN A 82 5.84 6.11 -11.21
CA GLN A 82 7.26 6.33 -11.46
C GLN A 82 8.06 5.21 -10.81
N LEU A 83 8.92 4.56 -11.58
CA LEU A 83 9.74 3.46 -11.13
C LEU A 83 11.15 3.95 -10.84
N SER A 84 11.83 3.24 -9.93
CA SER A 84 13.24 3.43 -9.66
C SER A 84 13.96 2.09 -9.74
N SER A 85 15.29 2.11 -9.63
CA SER A 85 16.09 0.89 -9.72
C SER A 85 15.74 -0.14 -8.65
N LYS A 86 15.18 0.27 -7.52
CA LYS A 86 14.77 -0.63 -6.45
C LYS A 86 13.44 -1.33 -6.71
N ILE A 87 12.65 -0.83 -7.64
CA ILE A 87 11.32 -1.38 -7.92
C ILE A 87 11.47 -2.48 -8.97
N LYS A 88 11.30 -3.72 -8.55
CA LYS A 88 11.49 -4.88 -9.42
C LYS A 88 10.24 -5.31 -10.15
N LYS A 89 9.07 -5.09 -9.53
CA LYS A 89 7.79 -5.45 -10.13
C LYS A 89 6.67 -4.64 -9.52
N THR A 90 5.69 -4.30 -10.35
CA THR A 90 4.42 -3.72 -9.90
C THR A 90 3.27 -4.50 -10.50
N SER A 91 2.23 -4.72 -9.72
CA SER A 91 1.00 -5.39 -10.16
C SER A 91 -0.21 -4.65 -9.60
N PHE A 92 -1.30 -4.65 -10.36
CA PHE A 92 -2.51 -3.91 -10.01
C PHE A 92 -3.70 -4.86 -10.07
N LYS A 93 -4.58 -4.80 -9.08
CA LYS A 93 -5.79 -5.61 -9.06
C LYS A 93 -6.95 -4.83 -8.48
N ILE A 94 -8.11 -4.95 -9.11
CA ILE A 94 -9.34 -4.34 -8.61
C ILE A 94 -9.99 -5.36 -7.66
N VAL A 95 -10.01 -5.03 -6.38
CA VAL A 95 -10.60 -5.89 -5.34
C VAL A 95 -11.27 -5.01 -4.29
N ASP A 96 -12.47 -5.38 -3.90
CA ASP A 96 -13.12 -4.81 -2.72
C ASP A 96 -12.55 -5.51 -1.48
N VAL A 97 -11.51 -4.94 -0.89
CA VAL A 97 -10.83 -5.56 0.26
C VAL A 97 -11.67 -5.53 1.53
N ILE A 98 -12.71 -4.71 1.58
CA ILE A 98 -13.62 -4.69 2.72
C ILE A 98 -14.47 -5.96 2.75
N ASN A 99 -15.00 -6.35 1.60
CA ASN A 99 -15.92 -7.48 1.49
C ASN A 99 -15.28 -8.77 0.96
N ASN A 100 -14.12 -8.69 0.32
CA ASN A 100 -13.46 -9.81 -0.33
C ASN A 100 -12.00 -9.95 0.10
N LEU A 101 -11.74 -9.81 1.39
CA LEU A 101 -10.39 -9.89 1.96
C LEU A 101 -9.71 -11.22 1.65
N GLU A 102 -10.49 -12.31 1.54
CA GLU A 102 -9.98 -13.64 1.26
C GLU A 102 -9.37 -13.80 -0.13
N LYS A 103 -9.61 -12.84 -1.03
CA LYS A 103 -9.00 -12.86 -2.37
C LYS A 103 -7.52 -12.50 -2.36
N ILE A 104 -7.01 -12.05 -1.23
CA ILE A 104 -5.61 -11.69 -1.07
C ILE A 104 -4.91 -12.74 -0.22
N ASN A 105 -3.88 -13.37 -0.75
CA ASN A 105 -3.06 -14.30 0.01
C ASN A 105 -1.94 -13.54 0.72
N PHE A 106 -2.19 -13.13 1.95
CA PHE A 106 -1.24 -12.32 2.72
C PHE A 106 0.07 -13.03 3.03
N HIS A 107 0.10 -14.37 2.99
CA HIS A 107 1.33 -15.13 3.20
C HIS A 107 2.36 -14.89 2.09
N ASP A 108 1.92 -14.42 0.93
CA ASP A 108 2.82 -14.10 -0.18
C ASP A 108 3.60 -12.81 0.02
N TYR A 109 3.28 -12.03 1.06
CA TYR A 109 3.84 -10.69 1.25
C TYR A 109 4.59 -10.56 2.57
N ASN A 110 5.65 -9.74 2.55
CA ASN A 110 6.44 -9.41 3.73
C ASN A 110 5.85 -8.23 4.49
N LEU A 111 5.21 -7.31 3.76
CA LEU A 111 4.69 -6.07 4.33
C LEU A 111 3.31 -5.77 3.76
N VAL A 112 2.39 -5.43 4.64
CA VAL A 112 1.05 -4.96 4.27
C VAL A 112 0.96 -3.49 4.67
N THR A 113 0.60 -2.64 3.71
CA THR A 113 0.43 -1.21 3.94
C THR A 113 -0.99 -0.78 3.63
N GLY A 114 -1.39 0.35 4.15
CA GLY A 114 -2.74 0.86 3.93
C GLY A 114 -2.92 2.20 4.65
N SER A 115 -2.19 3.25 4.19
CA SER A 115 -2.29 4.56 4.83
C SER A 115 -3.72 5.08 4.76
N ALA A 116 -4.11 6.00 5.58
CA ALA A 116 -5.42 6.65 5.64
C ALA A 116 -6.66 5.76 5.40
N PHE A 117 -6.53 4.71 4.58
CA PHE A 117 -7.57 3.73 4.29
C PHE A 117 -8.01 2.98 5.56
N LEU A 118 -7.07 2.67 6.44
CA LEU A 118 -7.35 1.90 7.66
C LEU A 118 -8.28 2.63 8.63
N ASP A 119 -8.32 3.95 8.59
CA ASP A 119 -9.14 4.75 9.49
C ASP A 119 -10.65 4.61 9.24
N ILE A 120 -11.03 4.19 8.04
CA ILE A 120 -12.45 4.06 7.66
C ILE A 120 -12.96 2.64 7.72
N LEU A 121 -12.13 1.68 8.12
CA LEU A 121 -12.50 0.28 8.13
C LEU A 121 -13.31 -0.09 9.38
N PRO A 122 -14.35 -0.95 9.23
CA PRO A 122 -15.10 -1.43 10.39
C PRO A 122 -14.26 -2.39 11.25
N LYS A 123 -14.59 -2.46 12.54
CA LYS A 123 -13.89 -3.37 13.47
C LYS A 123 -13.89 -4.82 13.00
N LYS A 124 -14.98 -5.25 12.39
CA LYS A 124 -15.11 -6.61 11.84
C LYS A 124 -14.01 -6.92 10.83
N TRP A 125 -13.63 -5.93 10.02
CA TRP A 125 -12.57 -6.07 9.03
C TRP A 125 -11.25 -6.45 9.69
N PHE A 126 -10.87 -5.75 10.76
CA PHE A 126 -9.63 -6.02 11.48
C PHE A 126 -9.61 -7.41 12.10
N LYS A 127 -10.75 -7.88 12.63
CA LYS A 127 -10.86 -9.24 13.15
C LYS A 127 -10.64 -10.29 12.06
N ASN A 128 -11.23 -10.08 10.88
CA ASN A 128 -11.04 -10.98 9.75
C ASN A 128 -9.60 -10.96 9.24
N PHE A 129 -9.00 -9.79 9.15
CA PHE A 129 -7.60 -9.62 8.78
C PHE A 129 -6.69 -10.38 9.76
N HIS A 130 -6.93 -10.21 11.04
CA HIS A 130 -6.15 -10.88 12.08
C HIS A 130 -6.24 -12.40 11.97
N LYS A 131 -7.45 -12.94 11.71
CA LYS A 131 -7.63 -14.39 11.53
C LYS A 131 -6.82 -14.93 10.36
N LEU A 132 -6.70 -14.16 9.27
CA LEU A 132 -5.97 -14.58 8.08
C LEU A 132 -4.45 -14.48 8.26
N ASN A 133 -3.97 -13.72 9.25
CA ASN A 133 -2.56 -13.38 9.40
C ASN A 133 -1.99 -13.75 10.77
N VAL A 134 -2.64 -14.64 11.50
CA VAL A 134 -2.24 -15.02 12.87
C VAL A 134 -0.79 -15.51 12.95
N TYR A 135 -0.28 -16.09 11.89
CA TYR A 135 1.05 -16.69 11.86
C TYR A 135 2.06 -15.89 11.04
N THR A 136 1.74 -14.70 10.65
CA THR A 136 2.67 -13.80 9.95
C THR A 136 3.30 -12.80 10.92
#